data_643f81d4e04fed7265aee67532229320
#
_entry.id   643f81d4e04fed7265aee67532229320
#
_cell.length_a   1.000
_cell.length_b   1.000
_cell.length_c   1.000
_cell.angle_alpha   90.00
_cell.angle_beta   90.00
_cell.angle_gamma   90.00
#
_symmetry.space_group_name_H-M   'P 1'
#
loop_
_entity.id
_entity.type
_entity.pdbx_description
1 polymer ?
#
loop_
_entity_poly.entity_id
_entity_poly.type
_entity_poly.pdbx_seq_one_letter_code
_entity_poly.pdbx_strand_id
1 'polypeptide(L)'
;NLNIQFFSSKLDRKNMLADLSAQQIDFVIDLVQPYQAHLQFENLIEDHFVACTLQTEMDLSLYLSSPHIGVSSRRTGLLLEDIYLNRQQLSRQIFLRCQHYATALQVLAQYPNAILTIPQSILKHLHYAENLNIHPLPIELPKIKMGMYWHDTVRHNPRHQFLRNEILKIFNHNLFDEDLHIV
;
A
#
# COMPACT_ATOMS: atom_id res chain seq x y z
N ASN A 1 18.40 4.59 -25.30
CA ASN A 1 18.27 3.62 -24.20
C ASN A 1 17.95 4.38 -22.91
N LEU A 2 16.79 4.06 -22.30
CA LEU A 2 16.43 4.53 -20.97
C LEU A 2 17.07 3.56 -19.96
N ASN A 3 17.86 4.10 -19.03
CA ASN A 3 18.32 3.35 -17.86
C ASN A 3 17.44 3.78 -16.69
N ILE A 4 16.61 2.86 -16.19
CA ILE A 4 15.67 3.11 -15.07
C ILE A 4 16.18 2.32 -13.87
N GLN A 5 16.33 2.99 -12.74
CA GLN A 5 16.69 2.39 -11.47
C GLN A 5 15.55 2.54 -10.49
N PHE A 6 15.13 1.43 -9.87
CA PHE A 6 14.13 1.42 -8.83
C PHE A 6 14.77 1.19 -7.47
N PHE A 7 14.45 2.05 -6.53
CA PHE A 7 14.89 1.93 -5.15
C PHE A 7 13.68 1.65 -4.26
N SER A 8 13.63 0.45 -3.68
CA SER A 8 12.67 0.09 -2.66
C SER A 8 13.32 0.27 -1.28
N SER A 9 13.37 1.50 -0.82
CA SER A 9 13.94 1.83 0.49
C SER A 9 12.96 2.68 1.29
N LYS A 10 13.19 2.74 2.61
CA LYS A 10 12.44 3.67 3.46
C LYS A 10 12.71 5.10 2.99
N LEU A 11 11.68 5.73 2.46
CA LEU A 11 11.74 7.12 2.04
C LEU A 11 11.93 8.03 3.28
N ASP A 12 12.98 8.85 3.26
CA ASP A 12 13.09 9.97 4.19
C ASP A 12 12.28 11.14 3.65
N ARG A 13 11.01 11.20 4.08
CA ARG A 13 10.07 12.25 3.65
C ARG A 13 10.55 13.67 3.94
N LYS A 14 11.47 13.85 4.90
CA LYS A 14 12.03 15.17 5.22
C LYS A 14 12.97 15.67 4.12
N ASN A 15 13.69 14.75 3.48
CA ASN A 15 14.65 15.06 2.43
C ASN A 15 14.07 14.90 1.02
N MET A 16 12.86 14.33 0.89
CA MET A 16 12.25 14.02 -0.42
C MET A 16 12.24 15.21 -1.38
N LEU A 17 11.85 16.40 -0.90
CA LEU A 17 11.81 17.59 -1.74
C LEU A 17 13.22 18.03 -2.18
N ALA A 18 14.21 17.93 -1.29
CA ALA A 18 15.60 18.27 -1.60
C ALA A 18 16.19 17.30 -2.62
N ASP A 19 15.95 15.99 -2.47
CA ASP A 19 16.45 14.96 -3.38
C ASP A 19 15.83 15.10 -4.78
N LEU A 20 14.51 15.39 -4.86
CA LEU A 20 13.81 15.67 -6.12
C LEU A 20 14.31 16.98 -6.76
N SER A 21 14.52 18.03 -5.96
CA SER A 21 15.04 19.33 -6.44
C SER A 21 16.45 19.20 -6.99
N ALA A 22 17.31 18.45 -6.31
CA ALA A 22 18.68 18.16 -6.74
C ALA A 22 18.78 17.13 -7.86
N GLN A 23 17.64 16.58 -8.33
CA GLN A 23 17.58 15.52 -9.34
C GLN A 23 18.41 14.27 -8.97
N GLN A 24 18.57 13.99 -7.69
CA GLN A 24 19.13 12.73 -7.20
C GLN A 24 18.16 11.56 -7.41
N ILE A 25 16.86 11.89 -7.37
CA ILE A 25 15.74 11.02 -7.76
C ILE A 25 14.82 11.80 -8.71
N ASP A 26 14.30 11.13 -9.73
CA ASP A 26 13.37 11.75 -10.68
C ASP A 26 11.93 11.71 -10.14
N PHE A 27 11.53 10.59 -9.51
CA PHE A 27 10.18 10.35 -9.00
C PHE A 27 10.19 9.67 -7.64
N VAL A 28 9.15 9.95 -6.88
CA VAL A 28 8.79 9.21 -5.67
C VAL A 28 7.37 8.69 -5.81
N ILE A 29 7.15 7.40 -5.56
CA ILE A 29 5.82 6.81 -5.43
C ILE A 29 5.58 6.54 -3.95
N ASP A 30 4.60 7.21 -3.36
CA ASP A 30 4.26 7.08 -1.93
C ASP A 30 2.77 7.40 -1.71
N LEU A 31 2.32 7.14 -0.49
CA LEU A 31 1.00 7.58 -0.02
C LEU A 31 0.83 9.08 -0.21
N VAL A 32 -0.42 9.50 -0.45
CA VAL A 32 -0.75 10.92 -0.60
C VAL A 32 -0.28 11.70 0.63
N GLN A 33 0.50 12.74 0.37
CA GLN A 33 1.06 13.64 1.38
C GLN A 33 0.29 14.97 1.37
N PRO A 34 0.31 15.72 2.48
CA PRO A 34 -0.14 17.10 2.47
C PRO A 34 0.60 17.92 1.41
N TYR A 35 -0.08 18.92 0.86
CA TYR A 35 0.50 19.82 -0.12
C TYR A 35 1.84 20.41 0.36
N GLN A 36 2.82 20.40 -0.53
CA GLN A 36 4.12 21.07 -0.35
C GLN A 36 4.40 21.96 -1.57
N ALA A 37 4.88 23.19 -1.34
CA ALA A 37 5.32 24.06 -2.43
C ALA A 37 6.42 23.36 -3.27
N HIS A 38 6.41 23.59 -4.58
CA HIS A 38 7.34 23.00 -5.56
C HIS A 38 7.22 21.49 -5.76
N LEU A 39 6.37 20.78 -5.00
CA LEU A 39 6.09 19.37 -5.19
C LEU A 39 4.85 19.21 -6.07
N GLN A 40 5.03 18.61 -7.23
CA GLN A 40 3.95 18.20 -8.12
C GLN A 40 3.51 16.79 -7.79
N PHE A 41 2.28 16.46 -8.10
CA PHE A 41 1.66 15.19 -7.74
C PHE A 41 0.72 14.71 -8.84
N GLU A 42 0.71 13.41 -9.09
CA GLU A 42 -0.27 12.72 -9.92
C GLU A 42 -0.77 11.48 -9.18
N ASN A 43 -2.08 11.30 -9.14
CA ASN A 43 -2.68 10.11 -8.50
C ASN A 43 -2.43 8.89 -9.38
N LEU A 44 -1.91 7.80 -8.80
CA LEU A 44 -1.65 6.54 -9.49
C LEU A 44 -2.68 5.48 -9.18
N ILE A 45 -3.03 5.33 -7.93
CA ILE A 45 -3.94 4.28 -7.46
C ILE A 45 -4.79 4.76 -6.29
N GLU A 46 -6.03 4.34 -6.31
CA GLU A 46 -6.94 4.41 -5.17
C GLU A 46 -7.40 2.99 -4.85
N ASP A 47 -7.10 2.52 -3.65
CA ASP A 47 -7.29 1.14 -3.24
C ASP A 47 -8.01 1.08 -1.89
N HIS A 48 -8.51 -0.08 -1.53
CA HIS A 48 -9.13 -0.33 -0.24
C HIS A 48 -8.49 -1.55 0.43
N PHE A 49 -8.65 -1.63 1.73
CA PHE A 49 -8.20 -2.78 2.49
C PHE A 49 -9.21 -3.91 2.44
N VAL A 50 -8.69 -5.13 2.43
CA VAL A 50 -9.44 -6.38 2.64
C VAL A 50 -8.78 -7.18 3.75
N ALA A 51 -9.51 -8.13 4.35
CA ALA A 51 -8.99 -9.07 5.32
C ALA A 51 -8.72 -10.41 4.66
N CYS A 52 -7.50 -10.95 4.82
CA CYS A 52 -7.14 -12.31 4.44
C CYS A 52 -7.02 -13.16 5.68
N THR A 53 -7.57 -14.36 5.65
CA THR A 53 -7.55 -15.32 6.75
C THR A 53 -7.87 -16.74 6.26
N LEU A 54 -7.65 -17.75 7.09
CA LEU A 54 -8.13 -19.11 6.85
C LEU A 54 -9.57 -19.33 7.35
N GLN A 55 -10.14 -18.36 8.06
CA GLN A 55 -11.52 -18.44 8.59
C GLN A 55 -12.53 -18.16 7.48
N THR A 56 -13.63 -18.89 7.50
CA THR A 56 -14.69 -18.80 6.48
C THR A 56 -15.67 -17.65 6.72
N GLU A 57 -15.69 -17.11 7.93
CA GLU A 57 -16.57 -15.99 8.30
C GLU A 57 -15.75 -14.85 8.87
N MET A 58 -16.26 -13.61 8.72
CA MET A 58 -15.62 -12.41 9.23
C MET A 58 -16.68 -11.42 9.71
N ASP A 59 -16.63 -11.11 10.99
CA ASP A 59 -17.39 -10.02 11.60
C ASP A 59 -16.46 -9.08 12.38
N LEU A 60 -17.00 -7.99 12.88
CA LEU A 60 -16.21 -6.99 13.62
C LEU A 60 -15.62 -7.57 14.92
N SER A 61 -16.36 -8.42 15.62
CA SER A 61 -15.90 -9.03 16.88
C SER A 61 -14.72 -9.94 16.62
N LEU A 62 -14.82 -10.80 15.61
CA LEU A 62 -13.76 -11.70 15.19
C LEU A 62 -12.54 -10.92 14.71
N TYR A 63 -12.75 -9.89 13.87
CA TYR A 63 -11.67 -9.06 13.37
C TYR A 63 -10.87 -8.39 14.49
N LEU A 64 -11.54 -7.84 15.53
CA LEU A 64 -10.87 -7.14 16.61
C LEU A 64 -10.21 -8.08 17.64
N SER A 65 -10.80 -9.27 17.86
CA SER A 65 -10.30 -10.23 18.86
C SER A 65 -9.23 -11.18 18.35
N SER A 66 -9.13 -11.36 17.03
CA SER A 66 -8.13 -12.24 16.43
C SER A 66 -6.72 -11.65 16.50
N PRO A 67 -5.67 -12.51 16.46
CA PRO A 67 -4.30 -12.04 16.30
C PRO A 67 -4.05 -11.57 14.87
N HIS A 68 -3.38 -10.42 14.69
CA HIS A 68 -3.11 -9.85 13.37
C HIS A 68 -1.63 -9.92 12.99
N ILE A 69 -1.38 -10.13 11.70
CA ILE A 69 -0.08 -9.90 11.08
C ILE A 69 -0.07 -8.48 10.53
N GLY A 70 0.82 -7.64 11.04
CA GLY A 70 0.98 -6.28 10.56
C GLY A 70 2.10 -6.16 9.51
N VAL A 71 1.90 -5.37 8.46
CA VAL A 71 2.92 -5.12 7.45
C VAL A 71 3.34 -3.66 7.45
N SER A 72 4.64 -3.43 7.61
CA SER A 72 5.20 -2.08 7.57
C SER A 72 6.71 -2.11 7.38
N SER A 73 7.24 -1.19 6.59
CA SER A 73 8.68 -0.92 6.52
C SER A 73 9.26 -0.35 7.82
N ARG A 74 8.42 0.13 8.74
CA ARG A 74 8.83 0.62 10.07
C ARG A 74 8.89 -0.53 11.05
N ARG A 75 9.95 -0.58 11.84
CA ARG A 75 10.12 -1.60 12.89
C ARG A 75 9.11 -1.45 14.03
N THR A 76 8.72 -0.23 14.34
CA THR A 76 7.85 0.13 15.47
C THR A 76 6.83 1.20 15.04
N GLY A 77 5.86 1.47 15.90
CA GLY A 77 4.81 2.46 15.70
C GLY A 77 3.53 1.86 15.13
N LEU A 78 2.53 2.69 14.99
CA LEU A 78 1.22 2.31 14.48
C LEU A 78 1.30 1.98 12.98
N LEU A 79 0.55 0.97 12.57
CA LEU A 79 0.26 0.70 11.16
C LEU A 79 -0.72 1.74 10.64
N LEU A 80 -0.86 1.85 9.32
CA LEU A 80 -1.81 2.79 8.72
C LEU A 80 -3.24 2.49 9.16
N GLU A 81 -3.62 1.22 9.14
CA GLU A 81 -4.92 0.73 9.57
C GLU A 81 -5.18 1.03 11.06
N ASP A 82 -4.16 0.85 11.91
CA ASP A 82 -4.28 1.10 13.35
C ASP A 82 -4.49 2.58 13.66
N ILE A 83 -3.97 3.49 12.82
CA ILE A 83 -4.25 4.92 12.95
C ILE A 83 -5.75 5.20 12.74
N TYR A 84 -6.36 4.53 11.77
CA TYR A 84 -7.79 4.68 11.48
C TYR A 84 -8.67 4.00 12.52
N LEU A 85 -8.30 2.79 12.98
CA LEU A 85 -8.99 2.09 14.07
C LEU A 85 -8.99 2.92 15.35
N ASN A 86 -7.84 3.48 15.74
CA ASN A 86 -7.71 4.29 16.95
C ASN A 86 -8.60 5.56 16.90
N ARG A 87 -8.79 6.17 15.72
CA ARG A 87 -9.74 7.29 15.58
C ARG A 87 -11.17 6.91 15.86
N GLN A 88 -11.51 5.63 15.68
CA GLN A 88 -12.83 5.06 16.00
C GLN A 88 -12.86 4.40 17.39
N GLN A 89 -11.83 4.62 18.21
CA GLN A 89 -11.66 4.02 19.54
C GLN A 89 -11.62 2.48 19.52
N LEU A 90 -11.18 1.92 18.40
CA LEU A 90 -10.99 0.49 18.20
C LEU A 90 -9.50 0.15 18.18
N SER A 91 -9.18 -1.08 18.59
CA SER A 91 -7.81 -1.61 18.56
C SER A 91 -7.83 -3.09 18.25
N ARG A 92 -6.72 -3.59 17.74
CA ARG A 92 -6.48 -5.01 17.46
C ARG A 92 -5.10 -5.42 17.96
N GLN A 93 -4.87 -6.71 18.14
CA GLN A 93 -3.61 -7.23 18.61
C GLN A 93 -2.70 -7.62 17.44
N ILE A 94 -1.57 -6.93 17.28
CA ILE A 94 -0.53 -7.34 16.32
C ILE A 94 0.41 -8.32 17.01
N PHE A 95 0.38 -9.61 16.64
CA PHE A 95 1.25 -10.62 17.21
C PHE A 95 2.56 -10.77 16.42
N LEU A 96 2.54 -10.43 15.13
CA LEU A 96 3.70 -10.51 14.24
C LEU A 96 3.76 -9.29 13.33
N ARG A 97 4.97 -8.81 13.04
CA ARG A 97 5.22 -7.76 12.04
C ARG A 97 6.12 -8.27 10.94
N CYS A 98 5.70 -8.03 9.70
CA CYS A 98 6.47 -8.28 8.48
C CYS A 98 6.79 -6.98 7.77
N GLN A 99 7.82 -6.99 6.92
CA GLN A 99 8.14 -5.84 6.06
C GLN A 99 7.43 -5.94 4.70
N HIS A 100 7.07 -7.14 4.26
CA HIS A 100 6.52 -7.41 2.93
C HIS A 100 5.25 -8.26 3.03
N TYR A 101 4.24 -7.92 2.23
CA TYR A 101 2.98 -8.67 2.17
C TYR A 101 3.16 -10.11 1.70
N ALA A 102 4.08 -10.38 0.75
CA ALA A 102 4.38 -11.73 0.31
C ALA A 102 4.81 -12.64 1.48
N THR A 103 5.69 -12.14 2.36
CA THR A 103 6.09 -12.88 3.57
C THR A 103 4.92 -13.03 4.54
N ALA A 104 4.11 -11.98 4.71
CA ALA A 104 2.95 -12.02 5.60
C ALA A 104 1.92 -13.07 5.16
N LEU A 105 1.65 -13.20 3.86
CA LEU A 105 0.75 -14.21 3.29
C LEU A 105 1.26 -15.63 3.50
N GLN A 106 2.58 -15.86 3.33
CA GLN A 106 3.18 -17.17 3.60
C GLN A 106 3.07 -17.57 5.08
N VAL A 107 3.28 -16.62 5.98
CA VAL A 107 3.11 -16.85 7.43
C VAL A 107 1.65 -17.10 7.75
N LEU A 108 0.72 -16.30 7.20
CA LEU A 108 -0.71 -16.41 7.44
C LEU A 108 -1.23 -17.82 7.18
N ALA A 109 -0.74 -18.46 6.12
CA ALA A 109 -1.12 -19.86 5.76
C ALA A 109 -0.79 -20.88 6.86
N GLN A 110 0.05 -20.56 7.83
CA GLN A 110 0.43 -21.43 8.95
C GLN A 110 -0.31 -21.09 10.27
N TYR A 111 -1.10 -20.02 10.27
CA TYR A 111 -1.78 -19.53 11.49
C TYR A 111 -3.29 -19.42 11.27
N PRO A 112 -4.08 -20.49 11.54
CA PRO A 112 -5.50 -20.57 11.20
C PRO A 112 -6.37 -19.43 11.76
N ASN A 113 -5.99 -18.90 12.92
CA ASN A 113 -6.76 -17.86 13.60
C ASN A 113 -6.26 -16.43 13.31
N ALA A 114 -5.20 -16.30 12.51
CA ALA A 114 -4.64 -14.99 12.22
C ALA A 114 -5.38 -14.26 11.09
N ILE A 115 -5.31 -12.94 11.12
CA ILE A 115 -5.85 -12.06 10.09
C ILE A 115 -4.71 -11.18 9.55
N LEU A 116 -4.67 -11.01 8.24
CA LEU A 116 -3.83 -10.03 7.55
C LEU A 116 -4.74 -9.00 6.88
N THR A 117 -4.61 -7.74 7.26
CA THR A 117 -5.21 -6.63 6.51
C THR A 117 -4.25 -6.19 5.42
N ILE A 118 -4.72 -6.18 4.17
CA ILE A 118 -3.89 -5.97 2.98
C ILE A 118 -4.65 -5.11 1.95
N PRO A 119 -3.98 -4.21 1.21
CA PRO A 119 -4.58 -3.54 0.06
C PRO A 119 -5.00 -4.56 -1.01
N GLN A 120 -6.21 -4.44 -1.53
CA GLN A 120 -6.78 -5.44 -2.46
C GLN A 120 -5.96 -5.56 -3.74
N SER A 121 -5.46 -4.46 -4.29
CA SER A 121 -4.65 -4.48 -5.51
C SER A 121 -3.37 -5.31 -5.38
N ILE A 122 -2.80 -5.39 -4.17
CA ILE A 122 -1.58 -6.19 -3.92
C ILE A 122 -1.86 -7.68 -4.09
N LEU A 123 -3.04 -8.15 -3.70
CA LEU A 123 -3.41 -9.57 -3.84
C LEU A 123 -3.43 -10.05 -5.28
N LYS A 124 -3.81 -9.18 -6.24
CA LYS A 124 -3.83 -9.51 -7.66
C LYS A 124 -2.44 -9.90 -8.20
N HIS A 125 -1.38 -9.44 -7.55
CA HIS A 125 0.00 -9.61 -8.01
C HIS A 125 0.84 -10.54 -7.13
N LEU A 126 0.25 -11.10 -6.06
CA LEU A 126 0.94 -12.01 -5.16
C LEU A 126 0.38 -13.42 -5.23
N HIS A 127 1.26 -14.41 -5.21
CA HIS A 127 0.86 -15.80 -4.99
C HIS A 127 0.58 -16.02 -3.51
N TYR A 128 -0.57 -16.60 -3.20
CA TYR A 128 -0.98 -16.95 -1.86
C TYR A 128 -1.67 -18.34 -1.85
N ALA A 129 -1.82 -18.91 -0.68
CA ALA A 129 -2.41 -20.25 -0.55
C ALA A 129 -3.89 -20.22 -0.96
N GLU A 130 -4.33 -21.22 -1.74
CA GLU A 130 -5.70 -21.33 -2.27
C GLU A 130 -6.78 -21.42 -1.18
N ASN A 131 -6.41 -21.84 0.03
CA ASN A 131 -7.30 -21.94 1.17
C ASN A 131 -7.44 -20.64 1.97
N LEU A 132 -6.83 -19.54 1.53
CA LEU A 132 -7.04 -18.23 2.14
C LEU A 132 -8.34 -17.62 1.63
N ASN A 133 -9.19 -17.23 2.57
CA ASN A 133 -10.42 -16.48 2.30
C ASN A 133 -10.12 -14.97 2.31
N ILE A 134 -10.74 -14.26 1.40
CA ILE A 134 -10.64 -12.80 1.27
C ILE A 134 -12.01 -12.21 1.62
N HIS A 135 -12.06 -11.43 2.67
CA HIS A 135 -13.28 -10.80 3.15
C HIS A 135 -13.22 -9.28 3.02
N PRO A 136 -14.34 -8.61 2.74
CA PRO A 136 -14.45 -7.19 3.00
C PRO A 136 -14.11 -6.91 4.47
N LEU A 137 -13.51 -5.76 4.75
CA LEU A 137 -13.33 -5.38 6.15
C LEU A 137 -14.70 -5.17 6.82
N PRO A 138 -14.91 -5.71 8.04
CA PRO A 138 -16.14 -5.48 8.80
C PRO A 138 -16.19 -4.09 9.44
N ILE A 139 -15.35 -3.20 8.99
CA ILE A 139 -15.23 -1.81 9.45
C ILE A 139 -14.81 -0.92 8.27
N GLU A 140 -15.39 0.27 8.20
CA GLU A 140 -15.07 1.23 7.17
C GLU A 140 -13.73 1.93 7.47
N LEU A 141 -12.75 1.76 6.58
CA LEU A 141 -11.48 2.47 6.57
C LEU A 141 -11.38 3.37 5.34
N PRO A 142 -10.69 4.52 5.44
CA PRO A 142 -10.43 5.35 4.27
C PRO A 142 -9.66 4.59 3.20
N LYS A 143 -9.96 4.89 1.95
CA LYS A 143 -9.20 4.35 0.81
C LYS A 143 -7.74 4.76 0.88
N ILE A 144 -6.88 3.86 0.43
CA ILE A 144 -5.46 4.11 0.28
C ILE A 144 -5.26 4.86 -1.03
N LYS A 145 -4.64 6.04 -0.96
CA LYS A 145 -4.29 6.80 -2.15
C LYS A 145 -2.77 6.86 -2.27
N MET A 146 -2.26 6.41 -3.39
CA MET A 146 -0.85 6.51 -3.73
C MET A 146 -0.68 7.34 -4.99
N GLY A 147 0.38 8.12 -5.03
CA GLY A 147 0.67 8.94 -6.18
C GLY A 147 2.15 9.05 -6.47
N MET A 148 2.43 9.59 -7.63
CA MET A 148 3.76 9.89 -8.12
C MET A 148 4.05 11.37 -7.86
N TYR A 149 5.21 11.63 -7.27
CA TYR A 149 5.70 12.97 -6.93
C TYR A 149 6.93 13.32 -7.74
N TRP A 150 7.06 14.60 -8.13
CA TRP A 150 8.25 15.16 -8.76
C TRP A 150 8.38 16.64 -8.43
N HIS A 151 9.57 17.23 -8.63
CA HIS A 151 9.79 18.64 -8.43
C HIS A 151 9.27 19.48 -9.62
N ASP A 152 8.76 20.67 -9.37
CA ASP A 152 8.15 21.53 -10.40
C ASP A 152 9.14 21.98 -11.47
N THR A 153 10.44 22.06 -11.18
CA THR A 153 11.50 22.40 -12.15
C THR A 153 11.55 21.49 -13.37
N VAL A 154 11.16 20.21 -13.21
CA VAL A 154 11.13 19.24 -14.30
C VAL A 154 9.75 19.11 -14.97
N ARG A 155 8.78 19.96 -14.58
CA ARG A 155 7.39 19.89 -15.05
C ARG A 155 7.28 19.85 -16.58
N HIS A 156 8.08 20.69 -17.27
CA HIS A 156 8.07 20.86 -18.72
C HIS A 156 9.20 20.11 -19.43
N ASN A 157 10.00 19.31 -18.72
CA ASN A 157 11.05 18.50 -19.32
C ASN A 157 10.43 17.35 -20.15
N PRO A 158 10.69 17.27 -21.48
CA PRO A 158 10.04 16.28 -22.34
C PRO A 158 10.35 14.83 -21.94
N ARG A 159 11.58 14.54 -21.52
CA ARG A 159 12.00 13.22 -21.05
C ARG A 159 11.21 12.82 -19.79
N HIS A 160 11.08 13.75 -18.88
CA HIS A 160 10.36 13.55 -17.63
C HIS A 160 8.85 13.37 -17.88
N GLN A 161 8.27 14.17 -18.79
CA GLN A 161 6.87 14.00 -19.22
C GLN A 161 6.62 12.63 -19.85
N PHE A 162 7.52 12.18 -20.71
CA PHE A 162 7.43 10.85 -21.32
C PHE A 162 7.39 9.76 -20.23
N LEU A 163 8.31 9.79 -19.27
CA LEU A 163 8.35 8.81 -18.19
C LEU A 163 7.08 8.83 -17.32
N ARG A 164 6.58 10.02 -16.97
CA ARG A 164 5.30 10.14 -16.24
C ARG A 164 4.16 9.46 -16.98
N ASN A 165 4.03 9.72 -18.27
CA ASN A 165 2.99 9.14 -19.09
C ASN A 165 3.10 7.62 -19.19
N GLU A 166 4.31 7.06 -19.29
CA GLU A 166 4.51 5.62 -19.31
C GLU A 166 4.14 4.98 -17.96
N ILE A 167 4.51 5.61 -16.84
CA ILE A 167 4.12 5.16 -15.50
C ILE A 167 2.59 5.17 -15.38
N LEU A 168 1.93 6.26 -15.75
CA LEU A 168 0.46 6.38 -15.70
C LEU A 168 -0.24 5.30 -16.54
N LYS A 169 0.28 4.99 -17.74
CA LYS A 169 -0.27 3.91 -18.57
C LYS A 169 -0.23 2.55 -17.86
N ILE A 170 0.88 2.23 -17.19
CA ILE A 170 1.02 0.97 -16.45
C ILE A 170 -0.04 0.86 -15.36
N PHE A 171 -0.24 1.93 -14.58
CA PHE A 171 -1.24 1.91 -13.50
C PHE A 171 -2.67 1.89 -14.04
N ASN A 172 -2.97 2.62 -15.12
CA ASN A 172 -4.30 2.63 -15.73
C ASN A 172 -4.65 1.27 -16.37
N HIS A 173 -3.71 0.55 -16.98
CA HIS A 173 -3.98 -0.77 -17.55
C HIS A 173 -4.20 -1.83 -16.46
N ASN A 174 -3.52 -1.75 -15.32
CA ASN A 174 -3.62 -2.75 -14.24
C ASN A 174 -4.88 -2.58 -13.37
N LEU A 175 -5.58 -1.44 -13.44
CA LEU A 175 -6.77 -1.18 -12.63
C LEU A 175 -8.07 -1.75 -13.23
N PHE A 176 -8.08 -2.16 -14.51
CA PHE A 176 -9.28 -2.61 -15.22
C PHE A 176 -9.46 -4.13 -15.33
N ASP A 177 -8.53 -4.95 -14.83
CA ASP A 177 -8.76 -6.38 -14.68
C ASP A 177 -9.55 -6.63 -13.38
N GLU A 178 -10.86 -6.45 -13.49
CA GLU A 178 -11.85 -6.83 -12.49
C GLU A 178 -12.05 -8.34 -12.50
N ASP A 179 -11.33 -9.11 -11.67
CA ASP A 179 -11.77 -10.46 -11.29
C ASP A 179 -10.98 -10.97 -10.07
N LEU A 180 -11.24 -10.40 -8.91
CA LEU A 180 -11.02 -11.07 -7.64
C LEU A 180 -12.37 -11.53 -7.10
N HIS A 181 -12.60 -12.84 -7.06
CA HIS A 181 -13.74 -13.41 -6.37
C HIS A 181 -13.60 -13.09 -4.87
N ILE A 182 -14.36 -12.11 -4.41
CA ILE A 182 -14.60 -11.84 -2.99
C ILE A 182 -15.77 -12.74 -2.57
N VAL A 183 -15.55 -13.62 -1.64
CA VAL A 183 -16.57 -14.52 -1.07
C VAL A 183 -17.45 -13.78 -0.08
#